data_dacba94273ee77ec98509baf4f25b1f8
#
_entry.id   dacba94273ee77ec98509baf4f25b1f8
#
_cell.length_a   1.000
_cell.length_b   1.000
_cell.length_c   1.000
_cell.angle_alpha   90.00
_cell.angle_beta   90.00
_cell.angle_gamma   90.00
#
_symmetry.space_group_name_H-M   'P 1'
#
loop_
_entity.id
_entity.type
_entity.pdbx_description
1 polymer ?
#
loop_
_entity_poly.entity_id
_entity_poly.type
_entity_poly.pdbx_seq_one_letter_code
_entity_poly.pdbx_strand_id
1 'polypeptide(L)'
;EIASCLVGSEMCIRDSTIIDALDTLLVMGLHDEYLLAREHVYDVDFHYVGGQRSAYASADGRIPVFETAIRYLGGLLSAYDLSGDELMRDRAEELAQIILPAFDTLSGLPVGRMRVDDKTEYTPSKPRGYHESMVLAEATSMLMEYTRLWQVTGNRTYFDRVQRVTDFLDSNMTKMSLIGTLLPQSLYPEESILSGKYSFGGGIDSYYEYLVKEHQLLGGVVDQYSRMFTEAMDSAEKHLWKNVTVVPNAPSLVVVADTYARGRSWARLEHLACFSGGMMALGSRVVPNRRHYLNIARLTTESCYWSYNSSLTGL
;
A
#
# COMPACT_ATOMS: atom_id res chain seq x y z
N GLU A 1 23.49 17.64 -11.56
CA GLU A 1 23.30 17.29 -10.13
C GLU A 1 22.83 15.85 -9.92
N ILE A 2 22.22 15.17 -10.91
CA ILE A 2 21.92 13.73 -10.88
C ILE A 2 23.23 12.91 -10.86
N ALA A 3 24.28 13.39 -11.51
CA ALA A 3 25.56 12.69 -11.64
C ALA A 3 26.38 12.54 -10.33
N SER A 4 26.07 13.27 -9.26
CA SER A 4 26.78 13.14 -7.98
C SER A 4 26.32 11.97 -7.11
N CYS A 5 25.27 11.24 -7.54
CA CYS A 5 24.77 10.05 -6.87
C CYS A 5 25.37 8.75 -7.42
N LEU A 6 26.19 8.84 -8.49
CA LEU A 6 26.75 7.71 -9.23
C LEU A 6 27.98 7.06 -8.57
N VAL A 7 28.37 7.48 -7.38
CA VAL A 7 29.53 6.91 -6.68
C VAL A 7 29.10 6.43 -5.30
N GLY A 8 28.74 5.17 -5.21
CA GLY A 8 28.47 4.47 -3.95
C GLY A 8 27.04 3.95 -3.88
N SER A 9 26.92 2.69 -4.14
CA SER A 9 25.74 1.83 -3.97
C SER A 9 25.07 2.06 -2.62
N GLU A 10 24.08 2.93 -2.56
CA GLU A 10 23.23 3.06 -1.40
C GLU A 10 21.79 2.82 -1.85
N MET A 11 21.14 1.79 -1.32
CA MET A 11 19.69 1.70 -1.33
C MET A 11 19.16 2.85 -0.46
N CYS A 12 19.21 4.03 -1.03
CA CYS A 12 19.09 5.34 -0.43
C CYS A 12 17.73 5.93 -0.87
N ILE A 13 17.23 6.93 -0.18
CA ILE A 13 16.06 7.72 -0.59
C ILE A 13 16.16 8.16 -2.06
N ARG A 14 17.37 8.43 -2.55
CA ARG A 14 17.62 8.86 -3.92
C ARG A 14 17.37 7.75 -4.93
N ASP A 15 17.84 6.52 -4.66
CA ASP A 15 17.58 5.35 -5.51
C ASP A 15 16.09 5.04 -5.54
N SER A 16 15.45 5.05 -4.39
CA SER A 16 14.01 4.92 -4.25
C SER A 16 13.26 5.95 -5.08
N THR A 17 13.66 7.22 -5.04
CA THR A 17 13.01 8.28 -5.80
C THR A 17 13.21 8.12 -7.32
N ILE A 18 14.39 7.69 -7.77
CA ILE A 18 14.66 7.47 -9.19
C ILE A 18 13.78 6.33 -9.72
N ILE A 19 13.76 5.21 -9.01
CA ILE A 19 13.00 4.03 -9.44
C ILE A 19 11.49 4.28 -9.35
N ASP A 20 11.03 4.94 -8.30
CA ASP A 20 9.61 5.31 -8.10
C ASP A 20 9.12 6.32 -9.15
N ALA A 21 10.02 7.10 -9.77
CA ALA A 21 9.68 8.09 -10.79
C ALA A 21 9.74 7.58 -12.24
N LEU A 22 10.18 6.34 -12.49
CA LEU A 22 10.38 5.81 -13.86
C LEU A 22 9.14 5.91 -14.73
N ASP A 23 7.99 5.54 -14.21
CA ASP A 23 6.71 5.62 -14.94
C ASP A 23 6.28 7.07 -15.18
N THR A 24 6.53 7.94 -14.23
CA THR A 24 6.27 9.38 -14.35
C THR A 24 7.09 9.97 -15.52
N LEU A 25 8.36 9.64 -15.63
CA LEU A 25 9.21 10.08 -16.73
C LEU A 25 8.66 9.60 -18.07
N LEU A 26 8.24 8.34 -18.16
CA LEU A 26 7.64 7.76 -19.37
C LEU A 26 6.32 8.43 -19.74
N VAL A 27 5.41 8.63 -18.78
CA VAL A 27 4.10 9.27 -19.00
C VAL A 27 4.26 10.74 -19.43
N MET A 28 5.27 11.45 -18.91
CA MET A 28 5.57 12.82 -19.27
C MET A 28 6.35 12.93 -20.60
N GLY A 29 6.80 11.83 -21.20
CA GLY A 29 7.59 11.84 -22.43
C GLY A 29 9.03 12.32 -22.22
N LEU A 30 9.54 12.25 -21.00
CA LEU A 30 10.92 12.62 -20.62
C LEU A 30 11.86 11.43 -20.88
N HIS A 31 12.01 11.09 -22.15
CA HIS A 31 12.73 9.88 -22.56
C HIS A 31 14.23 9.91 -22.26
N ASP A 32 14.87 11.07 -22.37
CA ASP A 32 16.31 11.21 -22.09
C ASP A 32 16.57 10.99 -20.58
N GLU A 33 15.72 11.54 -19.73
CA GLU A 33 15.78 11.36 -18.27
C GLU A 33 15.47 9.91 -17.88
N TYR A 34 14.51 9.27 -18.58
CA TYR A 34 14.24 7.85 -18.40
C TYR A 34 15.45 6.98 -18.72
N LEU A 35 16.18 7.26 -19.83
CA LEU A 35 17.37 6.50 -20.19
C LEU A 35 18.48 6.64 -19.14
N LEU A 36 18.67 7.82 -18.56
CA LEU A 36 19.61 8.02 -17.45
C LEU A 36 19.18 7.23 -16.19
N ALA A 37 17.89 7.27 -15.87
CA ALA A 37 17.34 6.50 -14.75
C ALA A 37 17.47 4.98 -15.00
N ARG A 38 17.31 4.54 -16.23
CA ARG A 38 17.47 3.15 -16.65
C ARG A 38 18.92 2.65 -16.45
N GLU A 39 19.92 3.46 -16.77
CA GLU A 39 21.33 3.13 -16.50
C GLU A 39 21.55 2.94 -15.00
N HIS A 40 20.96 3.81 -14.17
CA HIS A 40 21.01 3.67 -12.72
C HIS A 40 20.35 2.35 -12.25
N VAL A 41 19.20 1.99 -12.79
CA VAL A 41 18.50 0.70 -12.48
C VAL A 41 19.39 -0.49 -12.81
N TYR A 42 20.15 -0.43 -13.92
CA TYR A 42 21.07 -1.50 -14.30
C TYR A 42 22.19 -1.70 -13.26
N ASP A 43 22.70 -0.61 -12.68
CA ASP A 43 23.86 -0.62 -11.78
C ASP A 43 23.50 -0.83 -10.30
N VAL A 44 22.22 -0.70 -9.90
CA VAL A 44 21.80 -0.87 -8.49
C VAL A 44 22.05 -2.29 -8.01
N ASP A 45 22.74 -2.43 -6.89
CA ASP A 45 22.89 -3.70 -6.17
C ASP A 45 21.83 -3.81 -5.05
N PHE A 46 20.79 -4.61 -5.24
CA PHE A 46 19.73 -4.79 -4.25
C PHE A 46 20.16 -5.60 -3.02
N HIS A 47 21.32 -6.25 -3.05
CA HIS A 47 21.88 -6.94 -1.89
C HIS A 47 22.68 -6.00 -0.98
N TYR A 48 22.97 -4.80 -1.45
CA TYR A 48 23.75 -3.85 -0.70
C TYR A 48 22.88 -2.76 -0.06
N VAL A 49 22.80 -2.79 1.26
CA VAL A 49 22.20 -1.71 2.04
C VAL A 49 23.34 -0.77 2.47
N GLY A 50 23.48 0.34 1.76
CA GLY A 50 24.56 1.30 1.93
C GLY A 50 24.80 1.71 3.37
N GLY A 51 26.08 1.88 3.66
CA GLY A 51 26.77 2.07 4.92
C GLY A 51 26.04 2.78 6.07
N GLN A 52 26.47 2.51 7.26
CA GLN A 52 26.03 2.86 8.63
C GLN A 52 25.44 4.27 8.89
N ARG A 53 25.10 5.06 7.88
CA ARG A 53 24.62 6.44 8.00
C ARG A 53 23.39 6.77 7.18
N SER A 54 22.72 5.82 6.57
CA SER A 54 21.40 6.08 5.98
C SER A 54 20.40 6.32 7.11
N ALA A 55 19.75 7.48 7.12
CA ALA A 55 18.69 7.80 8.09
C ALA A 55 17.47 6.83 7.99
N TYR A 56 17.46 5.93 7.03
CA TYR A 56 16.40 4.97 6.73
C TYR A 56 16.81 3.50 6.83
N ALA A 57 18.08 3.16 6.63
CA ALA A 57 18.55 1.88 7.14
C ALA A 57 18.57 1.99 8.67
N SER A 58 17.83 1.15 9.37
CA SER A 58 18.03 1.01 10.79
C SER A 58 19.52 0.70 11.01
N ALA A 59 20.08 1.16 12.12
CA ALA A 59 21.51 0.96 12.43
C ALA A 59 21.97 -0.52 12.37
N ASP A 60 21.06 -1.45 12.09
CA ASP A 60 21.25 -2.89 11.99
C ASP A 60 21.13 -3.46 10.55
N GLY A 61 21.08 -2.61 9.51
CA GLY A 61 21.06 -3.02 8.11
C GLY A 61 19.74 -3.62 7.62
N ARG A 62 18.61 -3.33 8.29
CA ARG A 62 17.29 -3.79 7.85
C ARG A 62 16.61 -2.78 6.93
N ILE A 63 15.97 -3.27 5.88
CA ILE A 63 15.13 -2.49 4.98
C ILE A 63 13.65 -2.56 5.38
N PRO A 64 12.86 -1.52 5.13
CA PRO A 64 11.41 -1.56 5.28
C PRO A 64 10.79 -2.33 4.10
N VAL A 65 10.15 -3.47 4.37
CA VAL A 65 9.60 -4.36 3.33
C VAL A 65 8.53 -3.67 2.50
N PHE A 66 7.59 -3.00 3.15
CA PHE A 66 6.50 -2.29 2.50
C PHE A 66 7.02 -1.19 1.55
N GLU A 67 7.85 -0.27 2.03
CA GLU A 67 8.38 0.82 1.21
C GLU A 67 9.23 0.30 0.04
N THR A 68 9.96 -0.78 0.24
CA THR A 68 10.74 -1.42 -0.81
C THR A 68 9.81 -2.02 -1.88
N ALA A 69 8.76 -2.71 -1.47
CA ALA A 69 7.82 -3.31 -2.42
C ALA A 69 7.08 -2.24 -3.23
N ILE A 70 6.45 -1.26 -2.60
CA ILE A 70 5.61 -0.30 -3.33
C ILE A 70 6.43 0.64 -4.23
N ARG A 71 7.63 1.06 -3.81
CA ARG A 71 8.44 2.02 -4.57
C ARG A 71 9.33 1.35 -5.61
N TYR A 72 10.09 0.34 -5.21
CA TYR A 72 11.01 -0.31 -6.13
C TYR A 72 10.30 -1.34 -7.01
N LEU A 73 9.60 -2.31 -6.42
CA LEU A 73 8.92 -3.34 -7.21
C LEU A 73 7.79 -2.73 -8.04
N GLY A 74 6.98 -1.84 -7.45
CA GLY A 74 5.91 -1.13 -8.15
C GLY A 74 6.43 -0.25 -9.28
N GLY A 75 7.47 0.56 -9.04
CA GLY A 75 8.09 1.43 -10.05
C GLY A 75 8.69 0.66 -11.21
N LEU A 76 9.42 -0.44 -10.94
CA LEU A 76 9.98 -1.30 -11.97
C LEU A 76 8.91 -1.96 -12.84
N LEU A 77 7.85 -2.50 -12.21
CA LEU A 77 6.74 -3.14 -12.94
C LEU A 77 5.94 -2.14 -13.77
N SER A 78 5.70 -0.94 -13.24
CA SER A 78 5.04 0.14 -13.97
C SER A 78 5.86 0.60 -15.16
N ALA A 79 7.18 0.74 -14.99
CA ALA A 79 8.09 1.07 -16.08
C ALA A 79 8.11 -0.02 -17.16
N TYR A 80 8.12 -1.30 -16.77
CA TYR A 80 8.00 -2.42 -17.71
C TYR A 80 6.69 -2.35 -18.50
N ASP A 81 5.57 -2.13 -17.84
CA ASP A 81 4.26 -2.08 -18.48
C ASP A 81 4.14 -0.95 -19.51
N LEU A 82 4.80 0.19 -19.26
CA LEU A 82 4.77 1.34 -20.15
C LEU A 82 5.79 1.27 -21.29
N SER A 83 6.97 0.69 -21.04
CA SER A 83 8.08 0.71 -22.01
C SER A 83 8.28 -0.62 -22.73
N GLY A 84 7.87 -1.74 -22.15
CA GLY A 84 8.24 -3.09 -22.61
C GLY A 84 9.71 -3.43 -22.38
N ASP A 85 10.44 -2.66 -21.57
CA ASP A 85 11.87 -2.87 -21.28
C ASP A 85 12.07 -4.06 -20.34
N GLU A 86 12.57 -5.17 -20.89
CA GLU A 86 12.82 -6.42 -20.18
C GLU A 86 13.73 -6.24 -18.95
N LEU A 87 14.65 -5.27 -18.97
CA LEU A 87 15.50 -4.96 -17.82
C LEU A 87 14.64 -4.63 -16.59
N MET A 88 13.56 -3.87 -16.75
CA MET A 88 12.69 -3.49 -15.63
C MET A 88 12.02 -4.70 -15.00
N ARG A 89 11.53 -5.65 -15.83
CA ARG A 89 10.97 -6.92 -15.35
C ARG A 89 12.00 -7.77 -14.62
N ASP A 90 13.19 -7.93 -15.20
CA ASP A 90 14.24 -8.78 -14.64
C ASP A 90 14.73 -8.24 -13.29
N ARG A 91 14.89 -6.90 -13.19
CA ARG A 91 15.24 -6.26 -11.93
C ARG A 91 14.11 -6.34 -10.90
N ALA A 92 12.84 -6.24 -11.33
CA ALA A 92 11.69 -6.44 -10.47
C ALA A 92 11.65 -7.86 -9.88
N GLU A 93 11.91 -8.88 -10.70
CA GLU A 93 11.95 -10.27 -10.27
C GLU A 93 13.10 -10.54 -9.29
N GLU A 94 14.29 -10.00 -9.56
CA GLU A 94 15.44 -10.10 -8.67
C GLU A 94 15.12 -9.52 -7.28
N LEU A 95 14.61 -8.29 -7.24
CA LEU A 95 14.22 -7.65 -5.99
C LEU A 95 13.13 -8.43 -5.25
N ALA A 96 12.10 -8.89 -5.97
CA ALA A 96 11.02 -9.64 -5.38
C ALA A 96 11.50 -10.94 -4.73
N GLN A 97 12.47 -11.64 -5.33
CA GLN A 97 13.08 -12.84 -4.75
C GLN A 97 13.81 -12.52 -3.44
N ILE A 98 14.49 -11.37 -3.37
CA ILE A 98 15.21 -10.93 -2.18
C ILE A 98 14.24 -10.66 -1.02
N ILE A 99 13.09 -10.01 -1.28
CA ILE A 99 12.13 -9.64 -0.22
C ILE A 99 11.02 -10.67 0.02
N LEU A 100 10.86 -11.68 -0.84
CA LEU A 100 9.84 -12.72 -0.71
C LEU A 100 9.88 -13.47 0.65
N PRO A 101 11.06 -13.75 1.24
CA PRO A 101 11.14 -14.38 2.56
C PRO A 101 10.48 -13.59 3.69
N ALA A 102 10.21 -12.29 3.51
CA ALA A 102 9.46 -11.50 4.49
C ALA A 102 8.08 -12.11 4.82
N PHE A 103 7.50 -12.87 3.88
CA PHE A 103 6.21 -13.55 4.04
C PHE A 103 6.30 -14.94 4.69
N ASP A 104 7.49 -15.42 5.05
CA ASP A 104 7.70 -16.73 5.69
C ASP A 104 7.37 -16.70 7.18
N THR A 105 6.17 -16.25 7.50
CA THR A 105 5.60 -16.20 8.86
C THR A 105 4.47 -17.20 9.03
N LEU A 106 4.07 -17.47 10.26
CA LEU A 106 2.97 -18.40 10.55
C LEU A 106 1.64 -17.93 9.94
N SER A 107 1.34 -16.64 10.03
CA SER A 107 0.15 -16.02 9.48
C SER A 107 0.22 -15.82 7.95
N GLY A 108 1.43 -15.78 7.38
CA GLY A 108 1.68 -15.35 6.01
C GLY A 108 1.75 -13.84 5.83
N LEU A 109 1.46 -13.04 6.87
CA LEU A 109 1.67 -11.59 6.85
C LEU A 109 3.16 -11.30 6.80
N PRO A 110 3.61 -10.29 6.04
CA PRO A 110 5.03 -9.98 5.93
C PRO A 110 5.58 -9.37 7.22
N VAL A 111 6.86 -9.55 7.48
CA VAL A 111 7.55 -8.76 8.52
C VAL A 111 7.70 -7.32 8.04
N GLY A 112 7.64 -6.35 8.96
CA GLY A 112 7.77 -4.93 8.59
C GLY A 112 9.18 -4.55 8.13
N ARG A 113 10.23 -5.24 8.65
CA ARG A 113 11.63 -5.00 8.28
C ARG A 113 12.41 -6.29 8.20
N MET A 114 13.30 -6.42 7.22
CA MET A 114 14.17 -7.58 7.04
C MET A 114 15.62 -7.18 6.71
N ARG A 115 16.57 -8.09 6.95
CA ARG A 115 17.95 -7.95 6.47
C ARG A 115 18.06 -8.47 5.04
N VAL A 116 18.97 -7.85 4.28
CA VAL A 116 19.26 -8.17 2.89
C VAL A 116 20.77 -8.42 2.77
N ASP A 117 21.31 -9.35 3.54
CA ASP A 117 22.72 -9.70 3.43
C ASP A 117 22.85 -10.94 2.56
N ASP A 118 23.83 -10.94 1.66
CA ASP A 118 24.03 -11.94 0.60
C ASP A 118 24.40 -13.36 1.07
N LYS A 119 24.32 -13.69 2.36
CA LYS A 119 24.77 -15.00 2.88
C LYS A 119 23.98 -15.61 4.01
N THR A 120 22.99 -14.94 4.52
CA THR A 120 22.15 -15.55 5.55
C THR A 120 20.79 -15.89 4.94
N GLU A 121 20.54 -17.19 4.82
CA GLU A 121 19.15 -17.64 4.77
C GLU A 121 18.39 -16.84 5.83
N TYR A 122 17.30 -16.16 5.42
CA TYR A 122 16.41 -15.53 6.38
C TYR A 122 15.97 -16.63 7.36
N THR A 123 16.64 -16.70 8.45
CA THR A 123 16.11 -17.38 9.61
C THR A 123 15.21 -16.35 10.26
N PRO A 124 13.88 -16.58 10.28
CA PRO A 124 13.01 -15.78 11.11
C PRO A 124 13.66 -15.75 12.50
N SER A 125 14.13 -14.58 12.90
CA SER A 125 14.76 -14.46 14.22
C SER A 125 13.68 -14.77 15.24
N LYS A 126 13.56 -16.08 15.53
CA LYS A 126 12.77 -16.76 16.54
C LYS A 126 11.25 -16.61 16.43
N PRO A 127 10.54 -17.74 16.37
CA PRO A 127 9.20 -17.85 16.88
C PRO A 127 9.27 -17.84 18.43
N ARG A 128 9.60 -16.76 19.02
CA ARG A 128 9.49 -16.52 20.46
C ARG A 128 8.84 -15.18 20.65
N GLY A 129 7.50 -15.21 20.88
CA GLY A 129 6.78 -14.15 21.53
C GLY A 129 7.02 -12.75 20.93
N TYR A 130 7.12 -12.65 19.63
CA TYR A 130 7.21 -11.37 18.96
C TYR A 130 5.79 -10.85 18.81
N HIS A 131 5.37 -10.10 19.81
CA HIS A 131 4.14 -9.32 19.82
C HIS A 131 4.31 -8.06 18.96
N GLU A 132 4.85 -8.17 17.74
CA GLU A 132 4.90 -7.01 16.85
C GLU A 132 3.51 -6.71 16.32
N SER A 133 3.02 -5.53 16.67
CA SER A 133 1.88 -4.96 15.98
C SER A 133 2.29 -4.63 14.55
N MET A 134 1.45 -4.99 13.60
CA MET A 134 1.61 -4.62 12.22
C MET A 134 0.67 -3.47 11.88
N VAL A 135 1.16 -2.52 11.12
CA VAL A 135 0.31 -1.50 10.51
C VAL A 135 -0.42 -2.13 9.33
N LEU A 136 -1.74 -2.00 9.29
CA LEU A 136 -2.59 -2.69 8.33
C LEU A 136 -2.16 -2.44 6.88
N ALA A 137 -1.96 -1.18 6.50
CA ALA A 137 -1.54 -0.81 5.15
C ALA A 137 -0.18 -1.43 4.78
N GLU A 138 0.82 -1.40 5.69
CA GLU A 138 2.14 -1.99 5.45
C GLU A 138 2.09 -3.51 5.29
N ALA A 139 1.19 -4.17 6.02
CA ALA A 139 1.05 -5.62 5.96
C ALA A 139 0.36 -6.11 4.67
N THR A 140 -0.39 -5.26 3.98
CA THR A 140 -1.32 -5.68 2.94
C THR A 140 -1.12 -5.04 1.58
N SER A 141 -0.53 -3.84 1.52
CA SER A 141 -0.46 -3.08 0.26
C SER A 141 0.79 -3.41 -0.54
N MET A 142 0.95 -4.70 -0.84
CA MET A 142 1.95 -5.28 -1.75
C MET A 142 1.30 -6.32 -2.68
N LEU A 143 -0.02 -6.49 -2.59
CA LEU A 143 -0.76 -7.51 -3.34
C LEU A 143 -0.65 -7.28 -4.84
N MET A 144 -0.82 -6.06 -5.30
CA MET A 144 -0.84 -5.72 -6.71
C MET A 144 0.52 -5.94 -7.38
N GLU A 145 1.59 -5.57 -6.70
CA GLU A 145 2.96 -5.71 -7.19
C GLU A 145 3.32 -7.18 -7.42
N TYR A 146 3.05 -8.03 -6.44
CA TYR A 146 3.31 -9.46 -6.55
C TYR A 146 2.36 -10.17 -7.52
N THR A 147 1.11 -9.74 -7.60
CA THR A 147 0.15 -10.23 -8.59
C THR A 147 0.59 -9.88 -10.00
N ARG A 148 1.01 -8.61 -10.22
CA ARG A 148 1.50 -8.18 -11.52
C ARG A 148 2.79 -8.90 -11.90
N LEU A 149 3.72 -9.07 -10.94
CA LEU A 149 4.93 -9.83 -11.17
C LEU A 149 4.63 -11.28 -11.63
N TRP A 150 3.67 -11.95 -10.97
CA TRP A 150 3.20 -13.24 -11.45
C TRP A 150 2.69 -13.19 -12.90
N GLN A 151 1.87 -12.20 -13.24
CA GLN A 151 1.30 -12.08 -14.58
C GLN A 151 2.38 -11.91 -15.67
N VAL A 152 3.47 -11.20 -15.38
CA VAL A 152 4.54 -10.94 -16.36
C VAL A 152 5.64 -12.00 -16.39
N THR A 153 5.83 -12.76 -15.30
CA THR A 153 6.85 -13.81 -15.21
C THR A 153 6.29 -15.22 -15.39
N GLY A 154 4.98 -15.40 -15.15
CA GLY A 154 4.33 -16.72 -15.09
C GLY A 154 4.59 -17.49 -13.78
N ASN A 155 5.41 -16.98 -12.87
CA ASN A 155 5.74 -17.65 -11.61
C ASN A 155 4.65 -17.43 -10.55
N ARG A 156 3.76 -18.40 -10.41
CA ARG A 156 2.62 -18.33 -9.52
C ARG A 156 2.97 -18.20 -8.02
N THR A 157 4.19 -18.54 -7.63
CA THR A 157 4.64 -18.41 -6.23
C THR A 157 4.44 -17.00 -5.70
N TYR A 158 4.61 -15.98 -6.55
CA TYR A 158 4.41 -14.57 -6.17
C TYR A 158 2.96 -14.30 -5.76
N PHE A 159 2.01 -14.70 -6.59
CA PHE A 159 0.58 -14.55 -6.27
C PHE A 159 0.17 -15.37 -5.04
N ASP A 160 0.60 -16.63 -4.96
CA ASP A 160 0.20 -17.51 -3.85
C ASP A 160 0.66 -16.97 -2.48
N ARG A 161 1.78 -16.25 -2.43
CA ARG A 161 2.26 -15.60 -1.19
C ARG A 161 1.34 -14.48 -0.72
N VAL A 162 0.96 -13.58 -1.60
CA VAL A 162 0.11 -12.44 -1.24
C VAL A 162 -1.36 -12.85 -1.10
N GLN A 163 -1.82 -13.84 -1.86
CA GLN A 163 -3.14 -14.43 -1.67
C GLN A 163 -3.31 -15.01 -0.25
N ARG A 164 -2.26 -15.63 0.29
CA ARG A 164 -2.28 -16.13 1.67
C ARG A 164 -2.50 -15.03 2.71
N VAL A 165 -1.96 -13.82 2.48
CA VAL A 165 -2.24 -12.64 3.32
C VAL A 165 -3.73 -12.32 3.33
N THR A 166 -4.34 -12.25 2.14
CA THR A 166 -5.78 -11.99 1.98
C THR A 166 -6.62 -13.07 2.65
N ASP A 167 -6.28 -14.35 2.45
CA ASP A 167 -6.99 -15.48 3.05
C ASP A 167 -6.93 -15.45 4.59
N PHE A 168 -5.78 -15.10 5.14
CA PHE A 168 -5.61 -14.96 6.59
C PHE A 168 -6.48 -13.84 7.15
N LEU A 169 -6.50 -12.67 6.51
CA LEU A 169 -7.32 -11.54 6.95
C LEU A 169 -8.81 -11.85 6.85
N ASP A 170 -9.24 -12.42 5.74
CA ASP A 170 -10.64 -12.79 5.50
C ASP A 170 -11.12 -13.85 6.50
N SER A 171 -10.32 -14.88 6.72
CA SER A 171 -10.70 -16.01 7.58
C SER A 171 -10.65 -15.71 9.07
N ASN A 172 -9.72 -14.87 9.49
CA ASN A 172 -9.42 -14.65 10.91
C ASN A 172 -9.76 -13.24 11.38
N MET A 173 -9.16 -12.21 10.73
CA MET A 173 -9.17 -10.86 11.29
C MET A 173 -10.49 -10.13 11.07
N THR A 174 -11.10 -10.24 9.88
CA THR A 174 -12.39 -9.58 9.62
C THR A 174 -13.51 -10.10 10.50
N LYS A 175 -13.47 -11.38 10.87
CA LYS A 175 -14.45 -11.99 11.81
C LYS A 175 -14.30 -11.51 13.25
N MET A 176 -13.12 -10.99 13.59
CA MET A 176 -12.80 -10.48 14.92
C MET A 176 -13.00 -8.97 15.03
N SER A 177 -13.32 -8.30 13.92
CA SER A 177 -13.55 -6.86 13.91
C SER A 177 -14.68 -6.47 14.85
N LEU A 178 -14.50 -5.35 15.54
CA LEU A 178 -15.50 -4.78 16.44
C LEU A 178 -16.40 -3.75 15.76
N ILE A 179 -16.12 -3.43 14.48
CA ILE A 179 -16.92 -2.49 13.67
C ILE A 179 -17.19 -3.13 12.30
N GLY A 180 -18.17 -3.98 12.25
CA GLY A 180 -18.51 -4.73 11.02
C GLY A 180 -17.34 -5.58 10.54
N THR A 181 -16.94 -5.40 9.28
CA THR A 181 -15.79 -6.09 8.66
C THR A 181 -14.59 -5.15 8.47
N LEU A 182 -14.63 -3.94 9.08
CA LEU A 182 -13.50 -3.02 9.03
C LEU A 182 -12.36 -3.52 9.91
N LEU A 183 -11.13 -3.31 9.46
CA LEU A 183 -9.95 -3.59 10.26
C LEU A 183 -9.37 -2.30 10.83
N PRO A 184 -8.85 -2.32 12.07
CA PRO A 184 -8.22 -1.15 12.67
C PRO A 184 -6.77 -0.99 12.21
N GLN A 185 -6.15 0.10 12.62
CA GLN A 185 -4.80 0.47 12.23
C GLN A 185 -3.74 -0.59 12.58
N SER A 186 -3.90 -1.28 13.70
CA SER A 186 -2.90 -2.23 14.18
C SER A 186 -3.47 -3.63 14.34
N LEU A 187 -2.73 -4.60 13.83
CA LEU A 187 -3.00 -6.03 13.90
C LEU A 187 -1.91 -6.70 14.74
N TYR A 188 -2.31 -7.68 15.54
CA TYR A 188 -1.41 -8.57 16.30
C TYR A 188 -1.78 -10.01 15.90
N PRO A 189 -1.20 -10.52 14.79
CA PRO A 189 -1.65 -11.78 14.19
C PRO A 189 -1.56 -12.98 15.13
N GLU A 190 -0.48 -13.07 15.90
CA GLU A 190 -0.23 -14.20 16.81
C GLU A 190 -1.16 -14.18 18.02
N GLU A 191 -1.58 -13.01 18.48
CA GLU A 191 -2.48 -12.85 19.62
C GLU A 191 -3.94 -12.77 19.20
N SER A 192 -4.21 -12.70 17.91
CA SER A 192 -5.55 -12.44 17.36
C SER A 192 -6.18 -11.17 17.97
N ILE A 193 -5.37 -10.13 18.17
CA ILE A 193 -5.81 -8.85 18.73
C ILE A 193 -5.85 -7.80 17.63
N LEU A 194 -6.89 -6.99 17.67
CA LEU A 194 -7.08 -5.83 16.83
C LEU A 194 -7.07 -4.58 17.71
N SER A 195 -6.32 -3.55 17.32
CA SER A 195 -6.26 -2.32 18.10
C SER A 195 -6.14 -1.06 17.26
N GLY A 196 -6.41 0.08 17.88
CA GLY A 196 -6.32 1.37 17.26
C GLY A 196 -7.62 1.91 16.70
N LYS A 197 -7.51 2.87 15.80
CA LYS A 197 -8.64 3.51 15.13
C LYS A 197 -9.07 2.73 13.89
N TYR A 198 -10.32 2.87 13.53
CA TYR A 198 -10.90 2.49 12.24
C TYR A 198 -11.09 3.78 11.44
N SER A 199 -10.52 3.85 10.27
CA SER A 199 -10.50 5.05 9.42
C SER A 199 -10.11 4.66 7.99
N PHE A 200 -9.99 5.64 7.11
CA PHE A 200 -9.27 5.54 5.84
C PHE A 200 -8.02 6.45 5.83
N GLY A 201 -7.60 6.93 6.99
CA GLY A 201 -6.37 7.70 7.15
C GLY A 201 -5.11 6.83 7.18
N GLY A 202 -3.98 7.47 7.44
CA GLY A 202 -2.66 6.85 7.40
C GLY A 202 -2.53 5.58 8.22
N GLY A 203 -1.90 4.57 7.62
CA GLY A 203 -1.68 3.24 8.18
C GLY A 203 -2.83 2.24 8.00
N ILE A 204 -3.96 2.68 7.42
CA ILE A 204 -5.12 1.82 7.12
C ILE A 204 -5.48 1.91 5.64
N ASP A 205 -5.33 3.07 5.09
CA ASP A 205 -5.72 3.60 3.77
C ASP A 205 -5.69 2.57 2.64
N SER A 206 -4.52 2.23 2.19
CA SER A 206 -4.29 1.40 1.00
C SER A 206 -4.75 -0.06 1.13
N TYR A 207 -5.04 -0.56 2.33
CA TYR A 207 -5.66 -1.89 2.45
C TYR A 207 -6.97 -1.99 1.66
N TYR A 208 -7.88 -1.04 1.87
CA TYR A 208 -9.17 -1.04 1.18
C TYR A 208 -9.03 -0.70 -0.29
N GLU A 209 -8.12 0.19 -0.61
CA GLU A 209 -7.80 0.56 -1.98
C GLU A 209 -7.31 -0.65 -2.78
N TYR A 210 -6.42 -1.44 -2.18
CA TYR A 210 -5.87 -2.63 -2.82
C TYR A 210 -6.92 -3.71 -3.06
N LEU A 211 -7.93 -3.85 -2.21
CA LEU A 211 -9.03 -4.82 -2.45
C LEU A 211 -9.76 -4.55 -3.78
N VAL A 212 -10.13 -3.31 -4.05
CA VAL A 212 -10.85 -2.98 -5.29
C VAL A 212 -9.93 -2.96 -6.51
N LYS A 213 -8.69 -2.53 -6.36
CA LYS A 213 -7.70 -2.53 -7.45
C LYS A 213 -7.24 -3.93 -7.81
N GLU A 214 -7.03 -4.80 -6.82
CA GLU A 214 -6.71 -6.21 -7.06
C GLU A 214 -7.84 -6.94 -7.78
N HIS A 215 -9.09 -6.69 -7.39
CA HIS A 215 -10.26 -7.19 -8.13
C HIS A 215 -10.21 -6.78 -9.60
N GLN A 216 -9.86 -5.51 -9.89
CA GLN A 216 -9.72 -5.02 -11.25
C GLN A 216 -8.52 -5.66 -11.97
N LEU A 217 -7.36 -5.74 -11.32
CA LEU A 217 -6.13 -6.32 -11.89
C LEU A 217 -6.30 -7.78 -12.28
N LEU A 218 -7.09 -8.52 -11.50
CA LEU A 218 -7.45 -9.93 -11.77
C LEU A 218 -8.65 -10.07 -12.74
N GLY A 219 -9.09 -8.98 -13.37
CA GLY A 219 -10.21 -9.01 -14.33
C GLY A 219 -11.55 -9.41 -13.72
N GLY A 220 -11.71 -9.27 -12.41
CA GLY A 220 -12.95 -9.59 -11.70
C GLY A 220 -13.22 -11.09 -11.49
N VAL A 221 -12.26 -11.97 -11.78
CA VAL A 221 -12.47 -13.44 -11.71
C VAL A 221 -12.34 -14.01 -10.30
N VAL A 222 -11.82 -13.24 -9.35
CA VAL A 222 -11.70 -13.64 -7.94
C VAL A 222 -12.69 -12.82 -7.10
N ASP A 223 -13.82 -13.43 -6.76
CA ASP A 223 -14.92 -12.77 -6.03
C ASP A 223 -14.55 -12.32 -4.61
N GLN A 224 -13.55 -12.95 -4.01
CA GLN A 224 -13.12 -12.65 -2.64
C GLN A 224 -12.81 -11.16 -2.45
N TYR A 225 -12.05 -10.55 -3.35
CA TYR A 225 -11.66 -9.15 -3.27
C TYR A 225 -12.84 -8.19 -3.36
N SER A 226 -13.76 -8.40 -4.32
CA SER A 226 -14.96 -7.58 -4.44
C SER A 226 -15.92 -7.77 -3.27
N ARG A 227 -16.02 -8.97 -2.71
CA ARG A 227 -16.81 -9.25 -1.52
C ARG A 227 -16.23 -8.55 -0.29
N MET A 228 -14.93 -8.73 -0.01
CA MET A 228 -14.27 -8.08 1.13
C MET A 228 -14.35 -6.56 1.04
N PHE A 229 -14.13 -6.00 -0.16
CA PHE A 229 -14.31 -4.57 -0.40
C PHE A 229 -15.73 -4.11 -0.09
N THR A 230 -16.72 -4.81 -0.62
CA THR A 230 -18.15 -4.48 -0.45
C THR A 230 -18.55 -4.50 1.03
N GLU A 231 -18.20 -5.58 1.74
CA GLU A 231 -18.53 -5.74 3.16
C GLU A 231 -17.87 -4.64 4.01
N ALA A 232 -16.61 -4.28 3.68
CA ALA A 232 -15.91 -3.19 4.33
C ALA A 232 -16.57 -1.83 4.04
N MET A 233 -16.93 -1.54 2.80
CA MET A 233 -17.58 -0.29 2.43
C MET A 233 -18.98 -0.17 3.03
N ASP A 234 -19.77 -1.23 3.05
CA ASP A 234 -21.07 -1.27 3.73
C ASP A 234 -20.94 -0.99 5.25
N SER A 235 -19.85 -1.44 5.86
CA SER A 235 -19.53 -1.13 7.25
C SER A 235 -19.07 0.32 7.42
N ALA A 236 -18.24 0.82 6.49
CA ALA A 236 -17.73 2.18 6.51
C ALA A 236 -18.84 3.23 6.32
N GLU A 237 -19.81 2.97 5.44
CA GLU A 237 -20.98 3.85 5.26
C GLU A 237 -21.74 4.07 6.57
N LYS A 238 -21.84 3.06 7.41
CA LYS A 238 -22.53 3.14 8.71
C LYS A 238 -21.68 3.85 9.78
N HIS A 239 -20.38 3.66 9.74
CA HIS A 239 -19.54 3.98 10.89
C HIS A 239 -18.51 5.08 10.65
N LEU A 240 -17.99 5.25 9.43
CA LEU A 240 -16.90 6.17 9.14
C LEU A 240 -17.35 7.47 8.47
N TRP A 241 -18.23 7.43 7.45
CA TRP A 241 -18.68 8.65 6.81
C TRP A 241 -19.65 9.45 7.70
N LYS A 242 -19.34 10.72 7.91
CA LYS A 242 -20.12 11.64 8.75
C LYS A 242 -20.40 12.95 8.04
N ASN A 243 -21.63 13.44 8.19
CA ASN A 243 -21.97 14.80 7.81
C ASN A 243 -21.52 15.76 8.91
N VAL A 244 -20.79 16.79 8.54
CA VAL A 244 -20.29 17.82 9.45
C VAL A 244 -20.59 19.21 8.89
N THR A 245 -20.87 20.17 9.79
CA THR A 245 -20.94 21.60 9.47
C THR A 245 -19.83 22.30 10.22
N VAL A 246 -18.86 22.84 9.50
CA VAL A 246 -17.63 23.39 10.08
C VAL A 246 -17.89 24.80 10.68
N VAL A 247 -18.63 25.62 9.94
CA VAL A 247 -19.00 26.96 10.36
C VAL A 247 -20.47 27.23 10.02
N PRO A 248 -21.17 28.10 10.75
CA PRO A 248 -22.53 28.48 10.38
C PRO A 248 -22.61 28.98 8.94
N ASN A 249 -23.62 28.54 8.21
CA ASN A 249 -23.87 28.85 6.79
C ASN A 249 -22.87 28.26 5.78
N ALA A 250 -21.90 27.45 6.22
CA ALA A 250 -21.11 26.64 5.29
C ALA A 250 -21.91 25.44 4.77
N PRO A 251 -21.52 24.88 3.61
CA PRO A 251 -22.12 23.64 3.14
C PRO A 251 -21.88 22.50 4.13
N SER A 252 -22.81 21.56 4.22
CA SER A 252 -22.57 20.31 4.93
C SER A 252 -21.55 19.49 4.18
N LEU A 253 -20.49 19.11 4.87
CA LEU A 253 -19.40 18.31 4.32
C LEU A 253 -19.58 16.84 4.71
N VAL A 254 -19.06 15.94 3.87
CA VAL A 254 -18.98 14.50 4.16
C VAL A 254 -17.53 14.14 4.39
N VAL A 255 -17.19 13.76 5.61
CA VAL A 255 -15.81 13.42 5.99
C VAL A 255 -15.73 11.98 6.48
N VAL A 256 -14.54 11.39 6.35
CA VAL A 256 -14.22 10.09 6.94
C VAL A 256 -13.75 10.34 8.37
N ALA A 257 -14.48 9.80 9.34
CA ALA A 257 -14.17 9.98 10.76
C ALA A 257 -13.20 8.89 11.26
N ASP A 258 -12.39 9.23 12.25
CA ASP A 258 -11.69 8.26 13.07
C ASP A 258 -12.67 7.66 14.10
N THR A 259 -12.88 6.36 14.05
CA THR A 259 -13.81 5.63 14.92
C THR A 259 -13.06 4.58 15.73
N TYR A 260 -13.41 4.45 17.00
CA TYR A 260 -12.82 3.46 17.92
C TYR A 260 -13.84 2.43 18.34
N ALA A 261 -13.40 1.23 18.65
CA ALA A 261 -14.21 0.06 18.97
C ALA A 261 -15.33 0.29 20.02
N ARG A 262 -15.19 1.29 20.89
CA ARG A 262 -16.19 1.61 21.91
C ARG A 262 -17.19 2.69 21.48
N GLY A 263 -17.36 2.89 20.16
CA GLY A 263 -18.31 3.86 19.61
C GLY A 263 -17.88 5.32 19.71
N ARG A 264 -16.67 5.62 20.17
CA ARG A 264 -16.11 6.98 20.12
C ARG A 264 -15.72 7.29 18.69
N SER A 265 -16.34 8.31 18.11
CA SER A 265 -16.05 8.74 16.75
C SER A 265 -15.67 10.21 16.76
N TRP A 266 -14.59 10.53 16.06
CA TRP A 266 -14.11 11.90 15.90
C TRP A 266 -14.19 12.26 14.41
N ALA A 267 -15.09 13.19 14.10
CA ALA A 267 -15.23 13.72 12.75
C ALA A 267 -14.04 14.67 12.47
N ARG A 268 -12.90 14.09 12.19
CA ARG A 268 -11.66 14.78 11.85
C ARG A 268 -11.32 14.45 10.41
N LEU A 269 -11.19 15.48 9.58
CA LEU A 269 -10.66 15.29 8.23
C LEU A 269 -9.16 15.10 8.30
N GLU A 270 -8.70 13.92 7.93
CA GLU A 270 -7.29 13.62 7.69
C GLU A 270 -7.05 13.68 6.18
N HIS A 271 -6.01 14.40 5.76
CA HIS A 271 -5.71 14.61 4.33
C HIS A 271 -5.63 13.29 3.56
N LEU A 272 -4.92 12.29 4.10
CA LEU A 272 -4.78 11.00 3.45
C LEU A 272 -6.13 10.31 3.17
N ALA A 273 -7.13 10.48 4.02
CA ALA A 273 -8.45 9.88 3.81
C ALA A 273 -9.19 10.40 2.57
N CYS A 274 -8.72 11.50 1.95
CA CYS A 274 -9.32 12.06 0.74
C CYS A 274 -9.25 11.13 -0.47
N PHE A 275 -8.26 10.23 -0.54
CA PHE A 275 -8.16 9.23 -1.61
C PHE A 275 -9.41 8.35 -1.70
N SER A 276 -10.14 8.18 -0.58
CA SER A 276 -11.32 7.33 -0.51
C SER A 276 -12.44 7.77 -1.46
N GLY A 277 -12.47 9.04 -1.85
CA GLY A 277 -13.34 9.52 -2.93
C GLY A 277 -13.05 8.81 -4.26
N GLY A 278 -11.77 8.74 -4.66
CA GLY A 278 -11.33 8.00 -5.86
C GLY A 278 -11.56 6.50 -5.73
N MET A 279 -11.25 5.92 -4.59
CA MET A 279 -11.49 4.50 -4.30
C MET A 279 -12.98 4.12 -4.46
N MET A 280 -13.89 4.93 -3.92
CA MET A 280 -15.34 4.70 -4.06
C MET A 280 -15.82 4.91 -5.50
N ALA A 281 -15.26 5.89 -6.22
CA ALA A 281 -15.56 6.08 -7.63
C ALA A 281 -15.16 4.86 -8.47
N LEU A 282 -13.96 4.31 -8.24
CA LEU A 282 -13.51 3.08 -8.88
C LEU A 282 -14.44 1.92 -8.53
N GLY A 283 -14.72 1.70 -7.24
CA GLY A 283 -15.63 0.66 -6.76
C GLY A 283 -17.02 0.73 -7.40
N SER A 284 -17.54 1.94 -7.65
CA SER A 284 -18.84 2.13 -8.33
C SER A 284 -18.87 1.60 -9.77
N ARG A 285 -17.69 1.47 -10.40
CA ARG A 285 -17.53 1.03 -11.80
C ARG A 285 -17.18 -0.43 -11.92
N VAL A 286 -16.32 -0.95 -11.05
CA VAL A 286 -15.77 -2.30 -11.19
C VAL A 286 -16.50 -3.35 -10.33
N VAL A 287 -17.21 -2.91 -9.26
CA VAL A 287 -17.99 -3.82 -8.41
C VAL A 287 -19.46 -3.82 -8.84
N PRO A 288 -20.04 -4.98 -9.12
CA PRO A 288 -21.43 -5.07 -9.57
C PRO A 288 -22.42 -4.47 -8.55
N ASN A 289 -23.44 -3.77 -9.06
CA ASN A 289 -24.56 -3.21 -8.26
C ASN A 289 -24.16 -2.18 -7.19
N ARG A 290 -23.00 -1.48 -7.36
CA ARG A 290 -22.48 -0.49 -6.40
C ARG A 290 -22.46 0.95 -6.95
N ARG A 291 -23.34 1.29 -7.88
CA ARG A 291 -23.41 2.65 -8.47
C ARG A 291 -23.63 3.75 -7.44
N HIS A 292 -24.28 3.48 -6.29
CA HIS A 292 -24.49 4.45 -5.21
C HIS A 292 -23.16 4.94 -4.58
N TYR A 293 -22.08 4.16 -4.66
CA TYR A 293 -20.74 4.59 -4.22
C TYR A 293 -20.29 5.87 -4.91
N LEU A 294 -20.76 6.14 -6.13
CA LEU A 294 -20.40 7.38 -6.85
C LEU A 294 -20.89 8.63 -6.12
N ASN A 295 -22.02 8.58 -5.41
CA ASN A 295 -22.48 9.72 -4.61
C ASN A 295 -21.58 9.97 -3.42
N ILE A 296 -21.15 8.93 -2.71
CA ILE A 296 -20.19 9.04 -1.60
C ILE A 296 -18.86 9.57 -2.10
N ALA A 297 -18.37 9.04 -3.22
CA ALA A 297 -17.15 9.50 -3.90
C ALA A 297 -17.20 11.00 -4.16
N ARG A 298 -18.28 11.48 -4.80
CA ARG A 298 -18.46 12.90 -5.10
C ARG A 298 -18.46 13.77 -3.85
N LEU A 299 -19.26 13.40 -2.86
CA LEU A 299 -19.40 14.18 -1.61
C LEU A 299 -18.08 14.23 -0.83
N THR A 300 -17.34 13.12 -0.76
CA THR A 300 -16.01 13.07 -0.10
C THR A 300 -15.01 13.96 -0.82
N THR A 301 -14.95 13.87 -2.16
CA THR A 301 -14.04 14.67 -2.98
C THR A 301 -14.38 16.17 -2.90
N GLU A 302 -15.67 16.53 -2.97
CA GLU A 302 -16.12 17.92 -2.81
C GLU A 302 -15.75 18.48 -1.42
N SER A 303 -15.84 17.66 -0.37
CA SER A 303 -15.46 18.06 0.98
C SER A 303 -13.95 18.29 1.11
N CYS A 304 -13.13 17.44 0.51
CA CYS A 304 -11.69 17.63 0.45
C CYS A 304 -11.31 18.89 -0.35
N TYR A 305 -11.91 19.06 -1.53
CA TYR A 305 -11.71 20.27 -2.32
C TYR A 305 -12.10 21.54 -1.56
N TRP A 306 -13.25 21.52 -0.86
CA TRP A 306 -13.68 22.65 -0.04
C TRP A 306 -12.65 23.01 1.03
N SER A 307 -12.02 22.00 1.65
CA SER A 307 -10.99 22.23 2.68
C SER A 307 -9.81 23.03 2.14
N TYR A 308 -9.30 22.68 0.96
CA TYR A 308 -8.24 23.44 0.30
C TYR A 308 -8.70 24.83 -0.14
N ASN A 309 -9.88 24.91 -0.77
CA ASN A 309 -10.40 26.17 -1.31
C ASN A 309 -10.83 27.18 -0.23
N SER A 310 -11.04 26.72 1.01
CA SER A 310 -11.42 27.59 2.13
C SER A 310 -10.24 28.24 2.85
N SER A 311 -9.01 27.80 2.58
CA SER A 311 -7.80 28.40 3.13
C SER A 311 -7.19 29.44 2.17
N LEU A 312 -6.47 30.43 2.73
CA LEU A 312 -5.84 31.50 1.92
C LEU A 312 -4.71 30.95 1.02
N THR A 313 -4.06 29.90 1.42
CA THR A 313 -2.90 29.33 0.73
C THR A 313 -3.27 28.11 -0.11
N GLY A 314 -4.46 27.55 0.02
CA GLY A 314 -4.83 26.28 -0.56
C GLY A 314 -4.25 25.06 0.16
N LEU A 315 -3.72 25.24 1.37
CA LEU A 315 -3.12 24.18 2.21
C LEU A 315 -3.98 23.87 3.43
#